data_6fdf17e1e370a9891dc01fd8f24aa6aa
#
_entry.id   6fdf17e1e370a9891dc01fd8f24aa6aa
#
_cell.length_a   1.000
_cell.length_b   1.000
_cell.length_c   1.000
_cell.angle_alpha   90.00
_cell.angle_beta   90.00
_cell.angle_gamma   90.00
#
_symmetry.space_group_name_H-M   'P 1'
#
loop_
_entity.id
_entity.type
_entity.pdbx_description
1 polymer ?
#
loop_
_entity_poly.entity_id
_entity_poly.type
_entity_poly.pdbx_seq_one_letter_code
_entity_poly.pdbx_strand_id
1 'polypeptide(L)'
;MSILPQIKSFFFENKNTKQIIVKNTFWLTISSIFSKLVKYFLIIYAARLLNVTEYGYFNFAVSFAALFAVFADLGINSLISRDLAKEKETEIKIPAIFTLKLILVIASFLLIVLASFFAPNSNLLQKAIILMAVFVTINSLSNFLYNCFYGKEEMQYQTITEITENGTATVLGIYLLLHLPYATTLTFAYAVSAIVGFVVIFILFIKRFGQILKLKIDVQEWRRVFSLSWPLALSSIFALIYTYTDTVMLGFWKLFEQIGYYNASQKIIALAIFPATLIITAFLPTFSRFSETDKQKAQTIFYYQNLTLLAIALPIVFGGYILANGLIIHIYGINYSPAILSLRILLLMVGISYLSVSLGNTLFIYNQQKKAFWAYFSSAFLNVPLNALLIPRYGFYGAAVATVITSFIGVLVLIYLVKRFTPLKLFNFSFFKYFVIILLATILMSMVLLLGAKYNLNVFLKVLGGGLIYFAIIGVFLLIHKKAIQKYKI
;
A
#
# COMPACT_ATOMS: atom_id res chain seq x y z
N MET A 1 -15.73 35.85 -20.71
CA MET A 1 -15.17 34.50 -21.03
C MET A 1 -15.55 33.56 -19.90
N SER A 2 -16.25 32.46 -20.19
CA SER A 2 -16.68 31.50 -19.15
C SER A 2 -15.50 30.80 -18.53
N ILE A 3 -15.41 30.78 -17.21
CA ILE A 3 -14.35 30.12 -16.42
C ILE A 3 -14.33 28.60 -16.64
N LEU A 4 -15.47 27.99 -16.92
CA LEU A 4 -15.67 26.56 -17.14
C LEU A 4 -14.78 25.94 -18.25
N PRO A 5 -14.62 26.51 -19.46
CA PRO A 5 -13.74 25.96 -20.49
C PRO A 5 -12.26 25.98 -20.09
N GLN A 6 -11.82 27.02 -19.36
CA GLN A 6 -10.44 27.13 -18.89
C GLN A 6 -10.13 26.07 -17.82
N ILE A 7 -11.05 25.83 -16.88
CA ILE A 7 -10.93 24.77 -15.88
C ILE A 7 -10.88 23.39 -16.58
N LYS A 8 -11.82 23.15 -17.53
CA LYS A 8 -11.84 21.89 -18.29
C LYS A 8 -10.53 21.66 -19.03
N SER A 9 -10.00 22.68 -19.72
CA SER A 9 -8.75 22.55 -20.44
C SER A 9 -7.53 22.35 -19.52
N PHE A 10 -7.54 22.97 -18.32
CA PHE A 10 -6.46 22.80 -17.35
C PHE A 10 -6.38 21.37 -16.80
N PHE A 11 -7.52 20.72 -16.53
CA PHE A 11 -7.57 19.40 -15.90
C PHE A 11 -7.63 18.21 -16.87
N PHE A 12 -7.95 18.43 -18.16
CA PHE A 12 -8.13 17.34 -19.13
C PHE A 12 -7.21 17.42 -20.35
N GLU A 13 -6.57 18.56 -20.61
CA GLU A 13 -5.68 18.72 -21.76
C GLU A 13 -4.19 18.77 -21.32
N ASN A 14 -3.30 18.32 -22.19
CA ASN A 14 -1.84 18.43 -22.02
C ASN A 14 -1.33 19.64 -22.79
N LYS A 15 -0.96 20.75 -22.09
CA LYS A 15 -0.53 21.99 -22.73
C LYS A 15 0.96 22.27 -22.58
N ASN A 16 1.50 22.09 -21.39
CA ASN A 16 2.92 22.26 -21.11
C ASN A 16 3.34 21.37 -19.94
N THR A 17 4.64 21.06 -19.85
CA THR A 17 5.19 20.12 -18.86
C THR A 17 4.81 20.44 -17.41
N LYS A 18 4.81 21.72 -17.02
CA LYS A 18 4.43 22.11 -15.64
C LYS A 18 2.96 21.82 -15.35
N GLN A 19 2.07 22.17 -16.27
CA GLN A 19 0.63 21.93 -16.13
C GLN A 19 0.32 20.43 -16.12
N ILE A 20 0.99 19.65 -16.97
CA ILE A 20 0.86 18.18 -17.03
C ILE A 20 1.23 17.55 -15.69
N ILE A 21 2.37 17.93 -15.10
CA ILE A 21 2.81 17.42 -13.79
C ILE A 21 1.77 17.77 -12.71
N VAL A 22 1.33 19.01 -12.65
CA VAL A 22 0.33 19.45 -11.65
C VAL A 22 -0.99 18.70 -11.84
N LYS A 23 -1.48 18.62 -13.07
CA LYS A 23 -2.72 17.90 -13.43
C LYS A 23 -2.64 16.43 -13.02
N ASN A 24 -1.59 15.73 -13.43
CA ASN A 24 -1.44 14.31 -13.15
C ASN A 24 -1.27 14.02 -11.66
N THR A 25 -0.47 14.85 -10.95
CA THR A 25 -0.33 14.76 -9.49
C THR A 25 -1.67 14.97 -8.79
N PHE A 26 -2.44 15.96 -9.20
CA PHE A 26 -3.78 16.22 -8.66
C PHE A 26 -4.71 15.01 -8.83
N TRP A 27 -4.83 14.48 -10.06
CA TRP A 27 -5.69 13.35 -10.33
C TRP A 27 -5.28 12.09 -9.54
N LEU A 28 -3.98 11.75 -9.53
CA LEU A 28 -3.49 10.60 -8.77
C LEU A 28 -3.68 10.78 -7.25
N THR A 29 -3.53 12.00 -6.73
CA THR A 29 -3.74 12.29 -5.31
C THR A 29 -5.21 12.11 -4.94
N ILE A 30 -6.13 12.69 -5.73
CA ILE A 30 -7.58 12.51 -5.51
C ILE A 30 -7.96 11.04 -5.59
N SER A 31 -7.51 10.34 -6.65
CA SER A 31 -7.76 8.91 -6.79
C SER A 31 -7.29 8.13 -5.57
N SER A 32 -6.04 8.35 -5.16
CA SER A 32 -5.45 7.62 -4.03
C SER A 32 -6.18 7.89 -2.70
N ILE A 33 -6.56 9.13 -2.43
CA ILE A 33 -7.27 9.49 -1.19
C ILE A 33 -8.69 8.94 -1.23
N PHE A 34 -9.45 9.24 -2.29
CA PHE A 34 -10.84 8.83 -2.41
C PHE A 34 -10.97 7.30 -2.41
N SER A 35 -10.21 6.62 -3.26
CA SER A 35 -10.24 5.15 -3.36
C SER A 35 -9.88 4.49 -2.04
N LYS A 36 -8.87 4.99 -1.31
CA LYS A 36 -8.53 4.46 0.00
C LYS A 36 -9.64 4.69 1.02
N LEU A 37 -10.18 5.91 1.12
CA LEU A 37 -11.24 6.22 2.07
C LEU A 37 -12.47 5.35 1.83
N VAL A 38 -12.95 5.27 0.58
CA VAL A 38 -14.13 4.49 0.21
C VAL A 38 -13.91 2.99 0.45
N LYS A 39 -12.74 2.47 0.06
CA LYS A 39 -12.36 1.07 0.27
C LYS A 39 -12.26 0.71 1.76
N TYR A 40 -11.61 1.55 2.57
CA TYR A 40 -11.50 1.32 4.00
C TYR A 40 -12.86 1.43 4.70
N PHE A 41 -13.70 2.37 4.27
CA PHE A 41 -15.08 2.48 4.76
C PHE A 41 -15.86 1.19 4.52
N LEU A 42 -15.84 0.66 3.27
CA LEU A 42 -16.49 -0.61 2.94
C LEU A 42 -15.94 -1.77 3.79
N ILE A 43 -14.61 -1.90 3.90
CA ILE A 43 -13.98 -2.99 4.63
C ILE A 43 -14.32 -2.95 6.13
N ILE A 44 -14.32 -1.77 6.75
CA ILE A 44 -14.68 -1.59 8.17
C ILE A 44 -16.17 -1.90 8.36
N TYR A 45 -17.02 -1.38 7.48
CA TYR A 45 -18.46 -1.62 7.55
C TYR A 45 -18.79 -3.11 7.34
N ALA A 46 -18.13 -3.75 6.37
CA ALA A 46 -18.25 -5.18 6.15
C ALA A 46 -17.82 -6.01 7.37
N ALA A 47 -16.72 -5.62 8.05
CA ALA A 47 -16.28 -6.32 9.26
C ALA A 47 -17.31 -6.22 10.41
N ARG A 48 -18.16 -5.20 10.43
CA ARG A 48 -19.24 -5.06 11.41
C ARG A 48 -20.50 -5.85 11.05
N LEU A 49 -20.80 -6.00 9.77
CA LEU A 49 -21.96 -6.75 9.28
C LEU A 49 -21.69 -8.26 9.23
N LEU A 50 -20.50 -8.64 8.84
CA LEU A 50 -20.04 -10.02 8.85
C LEU A 50 -19.69 -10.46 10.28
N ASN A 51 -19.87 -11.74 10.59
CA ASN A 51 -19.18 -12.30 11.75
C ASN A 51 -17.66 -12.39 11.48
N VAL A 52 -16.88 -12.58 12.55
CA VAL A 52 -15.41 -12.57 12.46
C VAL A 52 -14.88 -13.65 11.52
N THR A 53 -15.51 -14.83 11.49
CA THR A 53 -15.12 -15.96 10.64
C THR A 53 -15.41 -15.67 9.17
N GLU A 54 -16.57 -15.12 8.83
CA GLU A 54 -16.89 -14.71 7.45
C GLU A 54 -15.95 -13.60 6.97
N TYR A 55 -15.62 -12.64 7.84
CA TYR A 55 -14.61 -11.64 7.54
C TYR A 55 -13.22 -12.28 7.34
N GLY A 56 -12.92 -13.34 8.06
CA GLY A 56 -11.75 -14.20 7.86
C GLY A 56 -11.75 -14.89 6.50
N TYR A 57 -12.86 -15.48 6.08
CA TYR A 57 -13.02 -16.10 4.76
C TYR A 57 -12.81 -15.08 3.63
N PHE A 58 -13.40 -13.90 3.76
CA PHE A 58 -13.20 -12.81 2.80
C PHE A 58 -11.71 -12.44 2.68
N ASN A 59 -11.03 -12.18 3.80
CA ASN A 59 -9.62 -11.78 3.77
C ASN A 59 -8.69 -12.91 3.30
N PHE A 60 -9.02 -14.17 3.60
CA PHE A 60 -8.30 -15.32 3.05
C PHE A 60 -8.45 -15.37 1.53
N ALA A 61 -9.68 -15.27 1.00
CA ALA A 61 -9.93 -15.31 -0.43
C ALA A 61 -9.19 -14.18 -1.17
N VAL A 62 -9.19 -12.95 -0.61
CA VAL A 62 -8.42 -11.81 -1.12
C VAL A 62 -6.93 -12.13 -1.15
N SER A 63 -6.37 -12.60 -0.03
CA SER A 63 -4.93 -12.85 0.11
C SER A 63 -4.48 -14.02 -0.76
N PHE A 64 -5.28 -15.09 -0.82
CA PHE A 64 -5.01 -16.26 -1.64
C PHE A 64 -4.99 -15.90 -3.13
N ALA A 65 -6.02 -15.22 -3.64
CA ALA A 65 -6.06 -14.79 -5.02
C ALA A 65 -4.93 -13.80 -5.36
N ALA A 66 -4.61 -12.88 -4.44
CA ALA A 66 -3.56 -11.88 -4.63
C ALA A 66 -2.16 -12.49 -4.78
N LEU A 67 -1.85 -13.63 -4.13
CA LEU A 67 -0.57 -14.32 -4.30
C LEU A 67 -0.34 -14.77 -5.75
N PHE A 68 -1.40 -15.11 -6.47
CA PHE A 68 -1.32 -15.52 -7.87
C PHE A 68 -1.46 -14.36 -8.85
N ALA A 69 -1.82 -13.14 -8.38
CA ALA A 69 -2.00 -11.95 -9.23
C ALA A 69 -0.75 -11.60 -10.04
N VAL A 70 0.43 -11.91 -9.50
CA VAL A 70 1.72 -11.64 -10.16
C VAL A 70 1.85 -12.36 -11.49
N PHE A 71 1.29 -13.57 -11.62
CA PHE A 71 1.33 -14.34 -12.86
C PHE A 71 0.48 -13.71 -13.97
N ALA A 72 -0.51 -12.88 -13.60
CA ALA A 72 -1.29 -12.11 -14.56
C ALA A 72 -0.56 -10.87 -15.09
N ASP A 73 0.57 -10.46 -14.48
CA ASP A 73 1.28 -9.24 -14.87
C ASP A 73 2.74 -9.49 -15.29
N LEU A 74 3.51 -10.23 -14.52
CA LEU A 74 4.93 -10.50 -14.71
C LEU A 74 5.76 -9.24 -15.06
N GLY A 75 5.38 -8.06 -14.53
CA GLY A 75 6.08 -6.79 -14.73
C GLY A 75 5.78 -6.09 -16.06
N ILE A 76 4.86 -6.60 -16.87
CA ILE A 76 4.50 -6.05 -18.19
C ILE A 76 3.97 -4.63 -18.08
N ASN A 77 3.16 -4.33 -17.05
CA ASN A 77 2.56 -3.02 -16.86
C ASN A 77 3.60 -1.90 -16.75
N SER A 78 4.65 -2.11 -15.95
CA SER A 78 5.73 -1.12 -15.80
C SER A 78 6.54 -0.94 -17.08
N LEU A 79 6.73 -2.02 -17.85
CA LEU A 79 7.44 -1.97 -19.12
C LEU A 79 6.66 -1.15 -20.15
N ILE A 80 5.36 -1.38 -20.30
CA ILE A 80 4.53 -0.70 -21.29
C ILE A 80 4.42 0.80 -21.01
N SER A 81 4.28 1.20 -19.75
CA SER A 81 4.26 2.61 -19.35
C SER A 81 5.57 3.31 -19.72
N ARG A 82 6.72 2.66 -19.47
CA ARG A 82 8.03 3.19 -19.81
C ARG A 82 8.23 3.30 -21.31
N ASP A 83 7.88 2.27 -22.07
CA ASP A 83 8.13 2.21 -23.50
C ASP A 83 7.23 3.24 -24.22
N LEU A 84 5.95 3.36 -23.88
CA LEU A 84 5.04 4.37 -24.41
C LEU A 84 5.45 5.82 -24.08
N ALA A 85 6.18 6.04 -22.99
CA ALA A 85 6.71 7.37 -22.66
C ALA A 85 7.95 7.75 -23.49
N LYS A 86 8.69 6.77 -24.02
CA LYS A 86 9.97 6.99 -24.72
C LYS A 86 9.87 6.97 -26.23
N GLU A 87 8.98 6.15 -26.78
CA GLU A 87 8.95 5.84 -28.21
C GLU A 87 7.73 6.46 -28.92
N LYS A 88 7.86 6.67 -30.22
CA LYS A 88 6.71 6.99 -31.07
C LYS A 88 5.77 5.78 -31.09
N GLU A 89 4.47 6.01 -31.01
CA GLU A 89 3.40 4.98 -30.95
C GLU A 89 3.53 3.86 -31.99
N THR A 90 4.15 4.15 -33.13
CA THR A 90 4.30 3.22 -34.27
C THR A 90 5.29 2.09 -34.02
N GLU A 91 6.17 2.21 -33.04
CA GLU A 91 7.22 1.20 -32.78
C GLU A 91 6.81 0.17 -31.72
N ILE A 92 5.78 0.48 -30.93
CA ILE A 92 5.31 -0.43 -29.87
C ILE A 92 4.23 -1.36 -30.40
N LYS A 93 4.49 -2.65 -30.30
CA LYS A 93 3.53 -3.69 -30.74
C LYS A 93 2.47 -3.96 -29.66
N ILE A 94 1.69 -2.91 -29.28
CA ILE A 94 0.62 -3.02 -28.26
C ILE A 94 -0.29 -4.23 -28.46
N PRO A 95 -0.76 -4.55 -29.70
CA PRO A 95 -1.59 -5.73 -29.93
C PRO A 95 -0.94 -7.06 -29.49
N ALA A 96 0.37 -7.20 -29.75
CA ALA A 96 1.10 -8.41 -29.36
C ALA A 96 1.30 -8.51 -27.84
N ILE A 97 1.60 -7.39 -27.17
CA ILE A 97 1.74 -7.34 -25.71
C ILE A 97 0.39 -7.56 -25.04
N PHE A 98 -0.70 -7.02 -25.58
CA PHE A 98 -2.05 -7.26 -25.08
C PHE A 98 -2.47 -8.73 -25.23
N THR A 99 -2.14 -9.40 -26.35
CA THR A 99 -2.39 -10.83 -26.52
C THR A 99 -1.64 -11.65 -25.47
N LEU A 100 -0.36 -11.34 -25.21
CA LEU A 100 0.40 -11.96 -24.14
C LEU A 100 -0.27 -11.74 -22.79
N LYS A 101 -0.69 -10.50 -22.50
CA LYS A 101 -1.40 -10.15 -21.26
C LYS A 101 -2.68 -10.95 -21.06
N LEU A 102 -3.48 -11.14 -22.11
CA LEU A 102 -4.68 -11.97 -22.04
C LEU A 102 -4.36 -13.44 -21.71
N ILE A 103 -3.34 -14.00 -22.34
CA ILE A 103 -2.89 -15.38 -22.05
C ILE A 103 -2.48 -15.50 -20.58
N LEU A 104 -1.69 -14.57 -20.07
CA LEU A 104 -1.24 -14.58 -18.67
C LEU A 104 -2.42 -14.41 -17.69
N VAL A 105 -3.38 -13.56 -18.00
CA VAL A 105 -4.58 -13.36 -17.18
C VAL A 105 -5.43 -14.62 -17.13
N ILE A 106 -5.67 -15.28 -18.28
CA ILE A 106 -6.39 -16.56 -18.33
C ILE A 106 -5.63 -17.65 -17.59
N ALA A 107 -4.32 -17.76 -17.80
CA ALA A 107 -3.47 -18.72 -17.09
C ALA A 107 -3.50 -18.48 -15.57
N SER A 108 -3.42 -17.23 -15.12
CA SER A 108 -3.51 -16.86 -13.70
C SER A 108 -4.89 -17.20 -13.13
N PHE A 109 -5.96 -16.91 -13.84
CA PHE A 109 -7.33 -17.29 -13.44
C PHE A 109 -7.46 -18.80 -13.24
N LEU A 110 -7.04 -19.59 -14.23
CA LEU A 110 -7.08 -21.05 -14.17
C LEU A 110 -6.20 -21.58 -13.02
N LEU A 111 -5.03 -20.99 -12.82
CA LEU A 111 -4.13 -21.34 -11.72
C LEU A 111 -4.78 -21.09 -10.35
N ILE A 112 -5.47 -19.95 -10.17
CA ILE A 112 -6.20 -19.65 -8.91
C ILE A 112 -7.34 -20.65 -8.71
N VAL A 113 -8.11 -20.95 -9.76
CA VAL A 113 -9.20 -21.92 -9.70
C VAL A 113 -8.67 -23.30 -9.35
N LEU A 114 -7.60 -23.78 -9.99
CA LEU A 114 -6.96 -25.06 -9.67
C LEU A 114 -6.42 -25.07 -8.24
N ALA A 115 -5.73 -24.01 -7.85
CA ALA A 115 -5.20 -23.89 -6.48
C ALA A 115 -6.31 -23.84 -5.43
N SER A 116 -7.51 -23.34 -5.75
CA SER A 116 -8.64 -23.29 -4.82
C SER A 116 -9.12 -24.67 -4.35
N PHE A 117 -8.90 -25.73 -5.15
CA PHE A 117 -9.20 -27.11 -4.74
C PHE A 117 -8.31 -27.63 -3.61
N PHE A 118 -7.12 -27.04 -3.44
CA PHE A 118 -6.20 -27.34 -2.35
C PHE A 118 -6.40 -26.44 -1.13
N ALA A 119 -7.28 -25.42 -1.23
CA ALA A 119 -7.62 -24.58 -0.10
C ALA A 119 -8.43 -25.38 0.96
N PRO A 120 -8.31 -25.01 2.26
CA PRO A 120 -9.04 -25.70 3.31
C PRO A 120 -10.56 -25.66 3.10
N ASN A 121 -11.19 -26.77 3.26
CA ASN A 121 -12.49 -27.15 2.73
C ASN A 121 -13.71 -26.39 3.32
N SER A 122 -14.29 -25.50 2.52
CA SER A 122 -15.73 -25.24 2.50
C SER A 122 -16.13 -24.79 1.11
N ASN A 123 -17.28 -25.27 0.58
CA ASN A 123 -17.82 -24.82 -0.71
C ASN A 123 -17.99 -23.30 -0.77
N LEU A 124 -18.27 -22.65 0.37
CA LEU A 124 -18.41 -21.20 0.47
C LEU A 124 -17.07 -20.49 0.27
N LEU A 125 -16.01 -20.99 0.90
CA LEU A 125 -14.68 -20.42 0.76
C LEU A 125 -14.16 -20.58 -0.68
N GLN A 126 -14.36 -21.73 -1.30
CA GLN A 126 -13.98 -21.95 -2.70
C GLN A 126 -14.70 -20.99 -3.65
N LYS A 127 -16.01 -20.78 -3.46
CA LYS A 127 -16.76 -19.76 -4.22
C LYS A 127 -16.20 -18.36 -4.02
N ALA A 128 -15.86 -17.98 -2.78
CA ALA A 128 -15.25 -16.68 -2.49
C ALA A 128 -13.89 -16.51 -3.19
N ILE A 129 -13.04 -17.57 -3.23
CA ILE A 129 -11.75 -17.55 -3.93
C ILE A 129 -11.96 -17.38 -5.44
N ILE A 130 -12.91 -18.09 -6.06
CA ILE A 130 -13.19 -18.00 -7.49
C ILE A 130 -13.70 -16.59 -7.85
N LEU A 131 -14.58 -16.00 -7.05
CA LEU A 131 -15.04 -14.63 -7.25
C LEU A 131 -13.89 -13.62 -7.11
N MET A 132 -12.98 -13.84 -6.15
CA MET A 132 -11.78 -13.01 -6.04
C MET A 132 -10.78 -13.26 -7.18
N ALA A 133 -10.75 -14.46 -7.77
CA ALA A 133 -9.97 -14.69 -8.99
C ALA A 133 -10.48 -13.83 -10.16
N VAL A 134 -11.81 -13.72 -10.33
CA VAL A 134 -12.41 -12.80 -11.31
C VAL A 134 -11.98 -11.36 -11.02
N PHE A 135 -12.11 -10.90 -9.77
CA PHE A 135 -11.71 -9.55 -9.37
C PHE A 135 -10.25 -9.25 -9.71
N VAL A 136 -9.32 -10.11 -9.27
CA VAL A 136 -7.88 -9.91 -9.44
C VAL A 136 -7.47 -9.93 -10.91
N THR A 137 -8.03 -10.84 -11.70
CA THR A 137 -7.67 -11.00 -13.12
C THR A 137 -8.25 -9.89 -13.98
N ILE A 138 -9.46 -9.46 -13.73
CA ILE A 138 -10.07 -8.30 -14.42
C ILE A 138 -9.32 -7.02 -14.06
N ASN A 139 -8.96 -6.81 -12.78
CA ASN A 139 -8.14 -5.67 -12.37
C ASN A 139 -6.75 -5.68 -13.00
N SER A 140 -6.17 -6.86 -13.26
CA SER A 140 -4.90 -6.95 -13.99
C SER A 140 -5.02 -6.45 -15.44
N LEU A 141 -6.16 -6.66 -16.11
CA LEU A 141 -6.46 -6.08 -17.43
C LEU A 141 -6.67 -4.55 -17.33
N SER A 142 -7.44 -4.09 -16.34
CA SER A 142 -7.64 -2.64 -16.10
C SER A 142 -6.30 -1.93 -15.89
N ASN A 143 -5.41 -2.51 -15.09
CA ASN A 143 -4.08 -1.98 -14.83
C ASN A 143 -3.21 -1.89 -16.10
N PHE A 144 -3.34 -2.85 -17.02
CA PHE A 144 -2.68 -2.76 -18.31
C PHE A 144 -3.12 -1.51 -19.09
N LEU A 145 -4.44 -1.26 -19.16
CA LEU A 145 -4.99 -0.09 -19.83
C LEU A 145 -4.60 1.21 -19.12
N TYR A 146 -4.57 1.24 -17.77
CA TYR A 146 -4.06 2.38 -17.00
C TYR A 146 -2.62 2.72 -17.39
N ASN A 147 -1.74 1.72 -17.53
CA ASN A 147 -0.35 1.93 -17.90
C ASN A 147 -0.19 2.44 -19.34
N CYS A 148 -1.13 2.12 -20.24
CA CYS A 148 -1.19 2.76 -21.56
C CYS A 148 -1.50 4.27 -21.44
N PHE A 149 -2.45 4.66 -20.59
CA PHE A 149 -2.73 6.07 -20.30
C PHE A 149 -1.59 6.78 -19.57
N TYR A 150 -0.87 6.08 -18.69
CA TYR A 150 0.33 6.64 -18.01
C TYR A 150 1.42 7.03 -18.99
N GLY A 151 1.68 6.19 -19.99
CA GLY A 151 2.65 6.50 -21.04
C GLY A 151 2.28 7.74 -21.86
N LYS A 152 1.00 8.17 -21.84
CA LYS A 152 0.48 9.38 -22.49
C LYS A 152 0.23 10.54 -21.51
N GLU A 153 0.60 10.39 -20.25
CA GLU A 153 0.41 11.41 -19.20
C GLU A 153 -1.06 11.81 -18.98
N GLU A 154 -1.99 10.84 -19.14
CA GLU A 154 -3.44 11.02 -19.05
C GLU A 154 -4.04 10.27 -17.85
N MET A 155 -3.60 10.59 -16.63
CA MET A 155 -3.94 9.85 -15.40
C MET A 155 -5.37 10.07 -14.91
N GLN A 156 -6.10 11.04 -15.45
CA GLN A 156 -7.53 11.28 -15.17
C GLN A 156 -8.40 10.05 -15.48
N TYR A 157 -8.05 9.27 -16.50
CA TYR A 157 -8.86 8.10 -16.89
C TYR A 157 -8.80 6.98 -15.86
N GLN A 158 -7.64 6.75 -15.25
CA GLN A 158 -7.52 5.85 -14.10
C GLN A 158 -8.38 6.35 -12.93
N THR A 159 -8.30 7.65 -12.60
CA THR A 159 -9.04 8.22 -11.48
C THR A 159 -10.56 8.01 -11.64
N ILE A 160 -11.10 8.30 -12.83
CA ILE A 160 -12.53 8.09 -13.13
C ILE A 160 -12.91 6.63 -12.93
N THR A 161 -12.08 5.72 -13.43
CA THR A 161 -12.35 4.28 -13.34
C THR A 161 -12.27 3.78 -11.90
N GLU A 162 -11.24 4.15 -11.13
CA GLU A 162 -11.10 3.75 -9.74
C GLU A 162 -12.23 4.29 -8.85
N ILE A 163 -12.70 5.52 -9.09
CA ILE A 163 -13.85 6.07 -8.39
C ILE A 163 -15.11 5.26 -8.70
N THR A 164 -15.32 4.91 -9.98
CA THR A 164 -16.46 4.11 -10.39
C THR A 164 -16.40 2.70 -9.80
N GLU A 165 -15.25 2.04 -9.88
CA GLU A 165 -15.04 0.68 -9.34
C GLU A 165 -15.25 0.65 -7.83
N ASN A 166 -14.54 1.50 -7.07
CA ASN A 166 -14.66 1.51 -5.60
C ASN A 166 -16.06 2.00 -5.13
N GLY A 167 -16.67 2.93 -5.87
CA GLY A 167 -18.05 3.36 -5.63
C GLY A 167 -19.04 2.22 -5.83
N THR A 168 -18.92 1.49 -6.94
CA THR A 168 -19.76 0.31 -7.23
C THR A 168 -19.55 -0.78 -6.17
N ALA A 169 -18.30 -1.09 -5.81
CA ALA A 169 -17.99 -2.07 -4.77
C ALA A 169 -18.63 -1.69 -3.43
N THR A 170 -18.61 -0.40 -3.09
CA THR A 170 -19.14 0.09 -1.81
C THR A 170 -20.67 0.05 -1.80
N VAL A 171 -21.32 0.61 -2.82
CA VAL A 171 -22.80 0.66 -2.88
C VAL A 171 -23.36 -0.75 -2.96
N LEU A 172 -22.86 -1.56 -3.91
CA LEU A 172 -23.33 -2.92 -4.09
C LEU A 172 -22.95 -3.82 -2.89
N GLY A 173 -21.74 -3.67 -2.35
CA GLY A 173 -21.27 -4.44 -1.23
C GLY A 173 -22.11 -4.17 0.03
N ILE A 174 -22.39 -2.91 0.37
CA ILE A 174 -23.23 -2.56 1.51
C ILE A 174 -24.67 -3.07 1.30
N TYR A 175 -25.26 -2.80 0.13
CA TYR A 175 -26.62 -3.24 -0.17
C TYR A 175 -26.77 -4.75 -0.02
N LEU A 176 -25.86 -5.53 -0.60
CA LEU A 176 -25.91 -6.98 -0.53
C LEU A 176 -25.63 -7.52 0.87
N LEU A 177 -24.67 -6.95 1.61
CA LEU A 177 -24.34 -7.38 2.96
C LEU A 177 -25.46 -7.14 3.98
N LEU A 178 -26.29 -6.12 3.78
CA LEU A 178 -27.46 -5.88 4.64
C LEU A 178 -28.52 -7.00 4.52
N HIS A 179 -28.56 -7.73 3.38
CA HIS A 179 -29.51 -8.81 3.15
C HIS A 179 -28.86 -10.20 3.32
N LEU A 180 -27.62 -10.34 2.93
CA LEU A 180 -26.86 -11.61 2.90
C LEU A 180 -25.45 -11.41 3.44
N PRO A 181 -25.23 -11.43 4.75
CA PRO A 181 -23.94 -11.14 5.39
C PRO A 181 -22.96 -12.32 5.32
N TYR A 182 -22.51 -12.66 4.09
CA TYR A 182 -21.54 -13.72 3.83
C TYR A 182 -20.30 -13.19 3.10
N ALA A 183 -19.16 -13.85 3.27
CA ALA A 183 -17.93 -13.55 2.55
C ALA A 183 -18.11 -13.63 1.02
N THR A 184 -18.87 -14.62 0.55
CA THR A 184 -19.19 -14.79 -0.88
C THR A 184 -19.95 -13.61 -1.45
N THR A 185 -20.83 -12.99 -0.69
CA THR A 185 -21.60 -11.82 -1.10
C THR A 185 -20.71 -10.59 -1.30
N LEU A 186 -19.79 -10.38 -0.37
CA LEU A 186 -18.82 -9.30 -0.48
C LEU A 186 -17.85 -9.52 -1.66
N THR A 187 -17.32 -10.75 -1.84
CA THR A 187 -16.45 -11.07 -2.98
C THR A 187 -17.17 -10.96 -4.31
N PHE A 188 -18.48 -11.27 -4.37
CA PHE A 188 -19.31 -11.02 -5.55
C PHE A 188 -19.40 -9.52 -5.89
N ALA A 189 -19.64 -8.66 -4.90
CA ALA A 189 -19.65 -7.21 -5.11
C ALA A 189 -18.30 -6.70 -5.67
N TYR A 190 -17.18 -7.23 -5.18
CA TYR A 190 -15.86 -6.92 -5.71
C TYR A 190 -15.69 -7.41 -7.16
N ALA A 191 -16.13 -8.63 -7.48
CA ALA A 191 -16.05 -9.16 -8.86
C ALA A 191 -16.86 -8.31 -9.84
N VAL A 192 -18.10 -7.95 -9.48
CA VAL A 192 -18.94 -7.08 -10.30
C VAL A 192 -18.32 -5.70 -10.45
N SER A 193 -17.78 -5.12 -9.38
CA SER A 193 -17.16 -3.79 -9.44
C SER A 193 -15.94 -3.76 -10.37
N ALA A 194 -15.12 -4.81 -10.37
CA ALA A 194 -14.00 -4.93 -11.29
C ALA A 194 -14.45 -4.99 -12.75
N ILE A 195 -15.53 -5.74 -13.04
CA ILE A 195 -16.10 -5.81 -14.39
C ILE A 195 -16.61 -4.42 -14.82
N VAL A 196 -17.33 -3.70 -13.94
CA VAL A 196 -17.81 -2.34 -14.22
C VAL A 196 -16.63 -1.40 -14.46
N GLY A 197 -15.61 -1.43 -13.60
CA GLY A 197 -14.38 -0.64 -13.78
C GLY A 197 -13.68 -0.95 -15.10
N PHE A 198 -13.54 -2.24 -15.44
CA PHE A 198 -12.93 -2.66 -16.71
C PHE A 198 -13.72 -2.16 -17.91
N VAL A 199 -15.03 -2.27 -17.90
CA VAL A 199 -15.89 -1.76 -19.00
C VAL A 199 -15.70 -0.26 -19.18
N VAL A 200 -15.64 0.51 -18.08
CA VAL A 200 -15.42 1.96 -18.15
C VAL A 200 -14.06 2.28 -18.77
N ILE A 201 -12.96 1.70 -18.25
CA ILE A 201 -11.64 1.99 -18.81
C ILE A 201 -11.49 1.51 -20.25
N PHE A 202 -12.11 0.38 -20.61
CA PHE A 202 -12.07 -0.15 -21.96
C PHE A 202 -12.80 0.76 -22.95
N ILE A 203 -13.98 1.30 -22.59
CA ILE A 203 -14.71 2.29 -23.40
C ILE A 203 -13.86 3.57 -23.56
N LEU A 204 -13.25 4.06 -22.47
CA LEU A 204 -12.38 5.23 -22.51
C LEU A 204 -11.16 4.99 -23.40
N PHE A 205 -10.58 3.79 -23.34
CA PHE A 205 -9.46 3.39 -24.18
C PHE A 205 -9.81 3.39 -25.67
N ILE A 206 -10.94 2.78 -26.04
CA ILE A 206 -11.40 2.77 -27.45
C ILE A 206 -11.67 4.19 -27.94
N LYS A 207 -12.34 5.02 -27.14
CA LYS A 207 -12.64 6.43 -27.51
C LYS A 207 -11.37 7.27 -27.70
N ARG A 208 -10.33 6.99 -26.91
CA ARG A 208 -9.10 7.80 -26.93
C ARG A 208 -8.09 7.38 -27.98
N PHE A 209 -7.92 6.07 -28.15
CA PHE A 209 -6.92 5.52 -29.07
C PHE A 209 -7.51 5.10 -30.41
N GLY A 210 -8.82 5.12 -30.59
CA GLY A 210 -9.50 4.83 -31.87
C GLY A 210 -9.26 3.43 -32.42
N GLN A 211 -8.61 2.54 -31.66
CA GLN A 211 -8.24 1.19 -32.07
C GLN A 211 -8.90 0.15 -31.18
N ILE A 212 -9.51 -0.85 -31.79
CA ILE A 212 -9.82 -2.11 -31.12
C ILE A 212 -8.52 -2.88 -31.01
N LEU A 213 -8.16 -3.33 -29.79
CA LEU A 213 -6.98 -4.14 -29.54
C LEU A 213 -7.10 -5.47 -30.31
N LYS A 214 -6.50 -5.54 -31.48
CA LYS A 214 -6.47 -6.77 -32.30
C LYS A 214 -5.55 -7.78 -31.63
N LEU A 215 -5.97 -9.05 -31.62
CA LEU A 215 -5.10 -10.13 -31.17
C LEU A 215 -4.00 -10.36 -32.21
N LYS A 216 -2.75 -10.29 -31.77
CA LYS A 216 -1.59 -10.56 -32.62
C LYS A 216 -0.59 -11.42 -31.87
N ILE A 217 -0.20 -12.54 -32.47
CA ILE A 217 0.86 -13.40 -31.93
C ILE A 217 2.18 -12.93 -32.50
N ASP A 218 3.09 -12.51 -31.64
CA ASP A 218 4.47 -12.13 -31.99
C ASP A 218 5.42 -12.65 -30.92
N VAL A 219 5.95 -13.85 -31.16
CA VAL A 219 6.82 -14.56 -30.18
C VAL A 219 8.14 -13.81 -29.94
N GLN A 220 8.64 -13.06 -30.93
CA GLN A 220 9.86 -12.26 -30.74
C GLN A 220 9.63 -11.12 -29.75
N GLU A 221 8.48 -10.43 -29.90
CA GLU A 221 8.08 -9.37 -28.95
C GLU A 221 7.82 -9.94 -27.56
N TRP A 222 7.20 -11.09 -27.45
CA TRP A 222 6.99 -11.76 -26.16
C TRP A 222 8.30 -12.11 -25.46
N ARG A 223 9.28 -12.63 -26.17
CA ARG A 223 10.64 -12.89 -25.63
C ARG A 223 11.32 -11.59 -25.17
N ARG A 224 11.20 -10.51 -25.94
CA ARG A 224 11.71 -9.19 -25.56
C ARG A 224 11.08 -8.71 -24.24
N VAL A 225 9.76 -8.77 -24.16
CA VAL A 225 9.01 -8.35 -22.97
C VAL A 225 9.42 -9.17 -21.77
N PHE A 226 9.45 -10.50 -21.85
CA PHE A 226 9.86 -11.36 -20.73
C PHE A 226 11.30 -11.10 -20.29
N SER A 227 12.22 -10.94 -21.22
CA SER A 227 13.64 -10.69 -20.87
C SER A 227 13.85 -9.37 -20.14
N LEU A 228 12.99 -8.37 -20.37
CA LEU A 228 13.06 -7.07 -19.73
C LEU A 228 12.24 -6.97 -18.43
N SER A 229 11.14 -7.73 -18.32
CA SER A 229 10.21 -7.61 -17.20
C SER A 229 10.46 -8.61 -16.05
N TRP A 230 11.17 -9.73 -16.27
CA TRP A 230 11.36 -10.76 -15.25
C TRP A 230 11.98 -10.27 -13.92
N PRO A 231 12.91 -9.26 -13.88
CA PRO A 231 13.44 -8.79 -12.60
C PRO A 231 12.39 -8.03 -11.79
N LEU A 232 11.47 -7.32 -12.49
CA LEU A 232 10.34 -6.62 -11.88
C LEU A 232 9.31 -7.63 -11.36
N ALA A 233 9.04 -8.69 -12.15
CA ALA A 233 8.15 -9.78 -11.73
C ALA A 233 8.66 -10.44 -10.45
N LEU A 234 9.96 -10.77 -10.38
CA LEU A 234 10.57 -11.40 -9.21
C LEU A 234 10.45 -10.52 -7.95
N SER A 235 10.68 -9.22 -8.09
CA SER A 235 10.51 -8.27 -7.00
C SER A 235 9.05 -8.22 -6.50
N SER A 236 8.09 -8.25 -7.43
CA SER A 236 6.66 -8.28 -7.10
C SER A 236 6.23 -9.57 -6.42
N ILE A 237 6.78 -10.73 -6.82
CA ILE A 237 6.54 -12.03 -6.17
C ILE A 237 6.91 -11.95 -4.68
N PHE A 238 8.12 -11.50 -4.35
CA PHE A 238 8.56 -11.40 -2.96
C PHE A 238 7.73 -10.38 -2.16
N ALA A 239 7.34 -9.27 -2.77
CA ALA A 239 6.48 -8.29 -2.11
C ALA A 239 5.09 -8.87 -1.78
N LEU A 240 4.49 -9.66 -2.69
CA LEU A 240 3.20 -10.31 -2.46
C LEU A 240 3.30 -11.44 -1.44
N ILE A 241 4.36 -12.27 -1.49
CA ILE A 241 4.63 -13.28 -0.47
C ILE A 241 4.71 -12.59 0.90
N TYR A 242 5.53 -11.56 1.06
CA TYR A 242 5.66 -10.84 2.32
C TYR A 242 4.32 -10.27 2.82
N THR A 243 3.47 -9.79 1.91
CA THR A 243 2.21 -9.12 2.28
C THR A 243 1.09 -10.09 2.65
N TYR A 244 1.01 -11.26 2.01
CA TYR A 244 -0.16 -12.14 2.09
C TYR A 244 0.09 -13.49 2.76
N THR A 245 1.36 -13.88 2.95
CA THR A 245 1.71 -15.21 3.50
C THR A 245 1.11 -15.45 4.87
N ASP A 246 1.13 -14.48 5.77
CA ASP A 246 0.59 -14.61 7.13
C ASP A 246 -0.87 -15.06 7.10
N THR A 247 -1.71 -14.36 6.32
CA THR A 247 -3.13 -14.65 6.17
C THR A 247 -3.36 -16.01 5.50
N VAL A 248 -2.59 -16.33 4.47
CA VAL A 248 -2.73 -17.60 3.74
C VAL A 248 -2.29 -18.77 4.60
N MET A 249 -1.19 -18.63 5.33
CA MET A 249 -0.73 -19.66 6.26
C MET A 249 -1.75 -19.90 7.39
N LEU A 250 -2.28 -18.85 8.03
CA LEU A 250 -3.36 -18.98 9.01
C LEU A 250 -4.55 -19.77 8.45
N GLY A 251 -4.90 -19.56 7.17
CA GLY A 251 -5.98 -20.28 6.50
C GLY A 251 -5.68 -21.77 6.32
N PHE A 252 -4.46 -22.13 5.94
CA PHE A 252 -4.06 -23.54 5.82
C PHE A 252 -4.12 -24.29 7.17
N TRP A 253 -3.94 -23.57 8.30
CA TRP A 253 -4.20 -24.13 9.64
C TRP A 253 -5.68 -24.03 10.05
N LYS A 254 -6.59 -23.63 9.13
CA LYS A 254 -8.04 -23.51 9.36
C LYS A 254 -8.42 -22.50 10.45
N LEU A 255 -7.58 -21.51 10.71
CA LEU A 255 -7.76 -20.50 11.75
C LEU A 255 -8.51 -19.26 11.20
N PHE A 256 -9.67 -19.46 10.57
CA PHE A 256 -10.37 -18.39 9.83
C PHE A 256 -10.85 -17.26 10.71
N GLU A 257 -11.34 -17.53 11.91
CA GLU A 257 -11.70 -16.48 12.88
C GLU A 257 -10.47 -15.63 13.25
N GLN A 258 -9.33 -16.28 13.43
CA GLN A 258 -8.07 -15.60 13.72
C GLN A 258 -7.56 -14.74 12.53
N ILE A 259 -7.87 -15.14 11.30
CA ILE A 259 -7.64 -14.30 10.12
C ILE A 259 -8.45 -13.01 10.22
N GLY A 260 -9.69 -13.08 10.68
CA GLY A 260 -10.54 -11.92 10.92
C GLY A 260 -9.90 -10.93 11.90
N TYR A 261 -9.42 -11.42 13.06
CA TYR A 261 -8.72 -10.60 14.06
C TYR A 261 -7.42 -10.00 13.51
N TYR A 262 -6.59 -10.81 12.84
CA TYR A 262 -5.33 -10.39 12.29
C TYR A 262 -5.50 -9.28 11.24
N ASN A 263 -6.42 -9.47 10.29
CA ASN A 263 -6.66 -8.50 9.24
C ASN A 263 -7.33 -7.22 9.73
N ALA A 264 -8.16 -7.26 10.78
CA ALA A 264 -8.67 -6.06 11.44
C ALA A 264 -7.51 -5.18 11.95
N SER A 265 -6.52 -5.79 12.62
CA SER A 265 -5.30 -5.09 13.04
C SER A 265 -4.48 -4.58 11.85
N GLN A 266 -4.26 -5.40 10.83
CA GLN A 266 -3.46 -5.06 9.64
C GLN A 266 -4.05 -3.86 8.87
N LYS A 267 -5.37 -3.69 8.80
CA LYS A 267 -5.98 -2.52 8.14
C LYS A 267 -5.65 -1.22 8.87
N ILE A 268 -5.65 -1.23 10.21
CA ILE A 268 -5.24 -0.07 11.01
C ILE A 268 -3.74 0.25 10.78
N ILE A 269 -2.90 -0.78 10.79
CA ILE A 269 -1.45 -0.63 10.51
C ILE A 269 -1.19 -0.06 9.11
N ALA A 270 -1.90 -0.54 8.10
CA ALA A 270 -1.76 -0.03 6.73
C ALA A 270 -2.11 1.47 6.61
N LEU A 271 -3.16 1.92 7.33
CA LEU A 271 -3.48 3.34 7.44
C LEU A 271 -2.40 4.12 8.18
N ALA A 272 -1.85 3.56 9.25
CA ALA A 272 -0.78 4.18 10.04
C ALA A 272 0.53 4.35 9.26
N ILE A 273 0.85 3.45 8.32
CA ILE A 273 2.06 3.53 7.48
C ILE A 273 1.89 4.52 6.32
N PHE A 274 0.67 4.79 5.86
CA PHE A 274 0.41 5.62 4.69
C PHE A 274 1.08 7.00 4.70
N PRO A 275 1.10 7.77 5.82
CA PRO A 275 1.79 9.07 5.86
C PRO A 275 3.28 9.01 5.52
N ALA A 276 3.96 7.89 5.85
CA ALA A 276 5.39 7.73 5.52
C ALA A 276 5.64 7.82 4.01
N THR A 277 4.76 7.22 3.19
CA THR A 277 4.89 7.25 1.73
C THR A 277 4.72 8.65 1.16
N LEU A 278 3.81 9.45 1.71
CA LEU A 278 3.60 10.85 1.31
C LEU A 278 4.82 11.72 1.64
N ILE A 279 5.38 11.55 2.83
CA ILE A 279 6.57 12.29 3.27
C ILE A 279 7.75 11.98 2.33
N ILE A 280 8.03 10.71 2.07
CA ILE A 280 9.10 10.30 1.18
C ILE A 280 8.94 10.89 -0.22
N THR A 281 7.73 10.84 -0.77
CA THR A 281 7.44 11.40 -2.10
C THR A 281 7.71 12.91 -2.15
N ALA A 282 7.39 13.65 -1.06
CA ALA A 282 7.67 15.09 -0.96
C ALA A 282 9.18 15.41 -0.89
N PHE A 283 9.97 14.58 -0.19
CA PHE A 283 11.41 14.78 -0.07
C PHE A 283 12.20 14.31 -1.31
N LEU A 284 11.67 13.35 -2.09
CA LEU A 284 12.36 12.67 -3.18
C LEU A 284 13.02 13.63 -4.21
N PRO A 285 12.33 14.65 -4.77
CA PRO A 285 12.95 15.51 -5.80
C PRO A 285 14.14 16.31 -5.25
N THR A 286 13.99 16.86 -4.05
CA THR A 286 15.02 17.68 -3.42
C THR A 286 16.21 16.82 -2.99
N PHE A 287 15.95 15.65 -2.42
CA PHE A 287 17.01 14.74 -1.98
C PHE A 287 17.79 14.20 -3.20
N SER A 288 17.10 13.78 -4.27
CA SER A 288 17.74 13.31 -5.50
C SER A 288 18.66 14.38 -6.13
N ARG A 289 18.18 15.62 -6.22
CA ARG A 289 18.96 16.73 -6.77
C ARG A 289 20.27 16.95 -6.00
N PHE A 290 20.24 16.97 -4.65
CA PHE A 290 21.42 17.26 -3.86
C PHE A 290 22.30 16.03 -3.60
N SER A 291 21.82 14.82 -3.80
CA SER A 291 22.61 13.60 -3.66
C SER A 291 23.82 13.55 -4.58
N GLU A 292 23.74 14.18 -5.76
CA GLU A 292 24.80 14.25 -6.75
C GLU A 292 25.64 15.54 -6.65
N THR A 293 25.01 16.67 -6.26
CA THR A 293 25.63 18.01 -6.34
C THR A 293 26.26 18.50 -5.05
N ASP A 294 25.70 18.12 -3.87
CA ASP A 294 26.12 18.66 -2.58
C ASP A 294 25.90 17.64 -1.46
N LYS A 295 26.97 16.94 -1.05
CA LYS A 295 26.92 15.91 -0.01
C LYS A 295 26.45 16.43 1.34
N GLN A 296 26.76 17.71 1.69
CA GLN A 296 26.36 18.28 2.99
C GLN A 296 24.85 18.58 3.01
N LYS A 297 24.32 19.12 1.92
CA LYS A 297 22.88 19.33 1.78
C LYS A 297 22.12 18.01 1.70
N ALA A 298 22.62 17.02 0.96
CA ALA A 298 22.03 15.67 0.93
C ALA A 298 21.98 15.07 2.33
N GLN A 299 23.04 15.18 3.13
CA GLN A 299 23.08 14.73 4.53
C GLN A 299 22.04 15.47 5.39
N THR A 300 21.91 16.77 5.21
CA THR A 300 20.93 17.59 5.93
C THR A 300 19.49 17.19 5.59
N ILE A 301 19.20 16.99 4.30
CA ILE A 301 17.88 16.52 3.83
C ILE A 301 17.57 15.14 4.39
N PHE A 302 18.53 14.22 4.36
CA PHE A 302 18.38 12.88 4.95
C PHE A 302 18.00 12.96 6.43
N TYR A 303 18.63 13.83 7.22
CA TYR A 303 18.29 14.02 8.61
C TYR A 303 16.88 14.60 8.82
N TYR A 304 16.52 15.66 8.08
CA TYR A 304 15.18 16.24 8.17
C TYR A 304 14.09 15.24 7.75
N GLN A 305 14.31 14.48 6.68
CA GLN A 305 13.41 13.42 6.27
C GLN A 305 13.18 12.40 7.40
N ASN A 306 14.27 11.89 8.00
CA ASN A 306 14.15 10.91 9.08
C ASN A 306 13.54 11.49 10.36
N LEU A 307 13.87 12.74 10.73
CA LEU A 307 13.24 13.42 11.87
C LEU A 307 11.74 13.64 11.64
N THR A 308 11.33 14.04 10.44
CA THR A 308 9.91 14.19 10.08
C THR A 308 9.17 12.84 10.17
N LEU A 309 9.79 11.78 9.67
CA LEU A 309 9.24 10.43 9.75
C LEU A 309 9.10 9.96 11.21
N LEU A 310 10.11 10.17 12.03
CA LEU A 310 10.08 9.83 13.46
C LEU A 310 9.05 10.66 14.24
N ALA A 311 8.91 11.95 13.91
CA ALA A 311 7.92 12.84 14.51
C ALA A 311 6.48 12.39 14.24
N ILE A 312 6.24 11.58 13.22
CA ILE A 312 4.92 11.01 12.94
C ILE A 312 4.83 9.57 13.43
N ALA A 313 5.90 8.77 13.27
CA ALA A 313 5.90 7.37 13.67
C ALA A 313 5.74 7.18 15.20
N LEU A 314 6.50 7.93 16.00
CA LEU A 314 6.50 7.74 17.45
C LEU A 314 5.12 7.99 18.10
N PRO A 315 4.42 9.13 17.84
CA PRO A 315 3.09 9.31 18.39
C PRO A 315 2.07 8.27 17.88
N ILE A 316 2.19 7.79 16.65
CA ILE A 316 1.33 6.71 16.14
C ILE A 316 1.59 5.40 16.89
N VAL A 317 2.85 5.03 17.12
CA VAL A 317 3.20 3.79 17.82
C VAL A 317 2.76 3.86 19.28
N PHE A 318 3.16 4.88 20.02
CA PHE A 318 2.86 5.01 21.45
C PHE A 318 1.37 5.32 21.69
N GLY A 319 0.82 6.29 20.96
CA GLY A 319 -0.60 6.64 21.03
C GLY A 319 -1.49 5.50 20.60
N GLY A 320 -1.16 4.83 19.49
CA GLY A 320 -1.86 3.65 19.01
C GLY A 320 -1.84 2.50 20.01
N TYR A 321 -0.71 2.25 20.69
CA TYR A 321 -0.58 1.22 21.72
C TYR A 321 -1.54 1.47 22.90
N ILE A 322 -1.62 2.71 23.40
CA ILE A 322 -2.52 3.10 24.49
C ILE A 322 -3.98 3.03 24.03
N LEU A 323 -4.25 3.51 22.82
CA LEU A 323 -5.60 3.59 22.25
C LEU A 323 -6.08 2.29 21.59
N ALA A 324 -5.25 1.24 21.51
CA ALA A 324 -5.54 0.00 20.78
C ALA A 324 -6.91 -0.61 21.14
N ASN A 325 -7.23 -0.65 22.44
CA ASN A 325 -8.53 -1.14 22.93
C ASN A 325 -9.68 -0.30 22.36
N GLY A 326 -9.60 1.02 22.52
CA GLY A 326 -10.62 1.93 22.00
C GLY A 326 -10.73 1.88 20.47
N LEU A 327 -9.61 1.83 19.75
CA LEU A 327 -9.61 1.75 18.29
C LEU A 327 -10.29 0.48 17.78
N ILE A 328 -9.92 -0.69 18.30
CA ILE A 328 -10.53 -1.96 17.86
C ILE A 328 -12.02 -1.98 18.17
N ILE A 329 -12.43 -1.65 19.40
CA ILE A 329 -13.84 -1.75 19.81
C ILE A 329 -14.70 -0.71 19.06
N HIS A 330 -14.23 0.53 18.88
CA HIS A 330 -15.03 1.53 18.20
C HIS A 330 -15.08 1.32 16.67
N ILE A 331 -14.00 0.82 16.06
CA ILE A 331 -13.96 0.59 14.60
C ILE A 331 -14.68 -0.72 14.24
N TYR A 332 -14.39 -1.83 14.92
CA TYR A 332 -14.87 -3.17 14.54
C TYR A 332 -15.92 -3.77 15.47
N GLY A 333 -16.04 -3.28 16.70
CA GLY A 333 -16.94 -3.82 17.71
C GLY A 333 -16.26 -4.76 18.71
N ILE A 334 -17.00 -5.11 19.77
CA ILE A 334 -16.49 -5.90 20.91
C ILE A 334 -16.02 -7.32 20.49
N ASN A 335 -16.65 -7.90 19.48
CA ASN A 335 -16.32 -9.24 18.97
C ASN A 335 -14.87 -9.32 18.43
N TYR A 336 -14.27 -8.19 18.10
CA TYR A 336 -12.88 -8.11 17.66
C TYR A 336 -11.88 -7.85 18.79
N SER A 337 -12.30 -7.94 20.07
CA SER A 337 -11.42 -7.70 21.22
C SER A 337 -10.11 -8.51 21.21
N PRO A 338 -10.03 -9.78 20.72
CA PRO A 338 -8.75 -10.48 20.61
C PRO A 338 -7.73 -9.76 19.70
N ALA A 339 -8.18 -8.99 18.71
CA ALA A 339 -7.29 -8.22 17.81
C ALA A 339 -6.51 -7.10 18.52
N ILE A 340 -6.88 -6.71 19.75
CA ILE A 340 -6.20 -5.64 20.50
C ILE A 340 -4.74 -5.95 20.73
N LEU A 341 -4.41 -7.18 21.16
CA LEU A 341 -3.02 -7.58 21.41
C LEU A 341 -2.23 -7.68 20.09
N SER A 342 -2.86 -8.22 19.03
CA SER A 342 -2.26 -8.24 17.70
C SER A 342 -1.96 -6.83 17.18
N LEU A 343 -2.89 -5.88 17.36
CA LEU A 343 -2.65 -4.48 16.99
C LEU A 343 -1.47 -3.89 17.76
N ARG A 344 -1.36 -4.13 19.06
CA ARG A 344 -0.24 -3.67 19.90
C ARG A 344 1.10 -4.21 19.40
N ILE A 345 1.16 -5.49 19.05
CA ILE A 345 2.37 -6.12 18.49
C ILE A 345 2.70 -5.47 17.13
N LEU A 346 1.74 -5.37 16.24
CA LEU A 346 1.94 -4.85 14.88
C LEU A 346 2.25 -3.33 14.85
N LEU A 347 1.88 -2.57 15.88
CA LEU A 347 2.27 -1.15 15.98
C LEU A 347 3.79 -0.95 16.01
N LEU A 348 4.55 -1.92 16.55
CA LEU A 348 6.02 -1.90 16.47
C LEU A 348 6.49 -1.92 15.02
N MET A 349 5.78 -2.66 14.15
CA MET A 349 6.07 -2.68 12.71
C MET A 349 5.90 -1.29 12.06
N VAL A 350 5.02 -0.42 12.57
CA VAL A 350 4.85 0.94 12.03
C VAL A 350 6.16 1.72 12.14
N GLY A 351 6.77 1.77 13.32
CA GLY A 351 8.06 2.44 13.51
C GLY A 351 9.16 1.88 12.62
N ILE A 352 9.24 0.54 12.52
CA ILE A 352 10.18 -0.16 11.64
C ILE A 352 9.92 0.20 10.17
N SER A 353 8.66 0.25 9.74
CA SER A 353 8.29 0.55 8.35
C SER A 353 8.65 1.98 7.94
N TYR A 354 8.50 2.96 8.83
CA TYR A 354 8.91 4.33 8.57
C TYR A 354 10.41 4.44 8.29
N LEU A 355 11.23 3.71 9.05
CA LEU A 355 12.67 3.60 8.80
C LEU A 355 12.96 2.85 7.51
N SER A 356 12.29 1.73 7.25
CA SER A 356 12.45 0.93 6.03
C SER A 356 12.19 1.74 4.77
N VAL A 357 11.11 2.52 4.74
CA VAL A 357 10.75 3.35 3.58
C VAL A 357 11.80 4.44 3.36
N SER A 358 12.31 5.08 4.42
CA SER A 358 13.39 6.07 4.33
C SER A 358 14.68 5.49 3.76
N LEU A 359 15.16 4.39 4.35
CA LEU A 359 16.42 3.76 3.96
C LEU A 359 16.34 3.16 2.56
N GLY A 360 15.20 2.54 2.21
CA GLY A 360 14.96 2.01 0.87
C GLY A 360 14.95 3.10 -0.20
N ASN A 361 14.28 4.24 0.07
CA ASN A 361 14.30 5.40 -0.80
C ASN A 361 15.71 6.01 -0.94
N THR A 362 16.47 6.03 0.13
CA THR A 362 17.87 6.49 0.11
C THR A 362 18.72 5.62 -0.82
N LEU A 363 18.60 4.29 -0.75
CA LEU A 363 19.30 3.38 -1.64
C LEU A 363 18.85 3.55 -3.10
N PHE A 364 17.56 3.85 -3.33
CA PHE A 364 17.04 4.16 -4.67
C PHE A 364 17.71 5.43 -5.23
N ILE A 365 17.78 6.52 -4.47
CA ILE A 365 18.40 7.79 -4.86
C ILE A 365 19.88 7.62 -5.23
N TYR A 366 20.60 6.75 -4.50
CA TYR A 366 22.01 6.44 -4.77
C TYR A 366 22.21 5.29 -5.78
N ASN A 367 21.19 4.93 -6.57
CA ASN A 367 21.22 3.87 -7.59
C ASN A 367 21.63 2.48 -7.05
N GLN A 368 21.29 2.19 -5.76
CA GLN A 368 21.60 0.92 -5.10
C GLN A 368 20.37 0.02 -4.93
N GLN A 369 19.31 0.20 -5.74
CA GLN A 369 18.05 -0.55 -5.62
C GLN A 369 18.21 -2.06 -5.76
N LYS A 370 19.20 -2.53 -6.58
CA LYS A 370 19.54 -3.96 -6.68
C LYS A 370 20.01 -4.54 -5.35
N LYS A 371 20.64 -3.72 -4.50
CA LYS A 371 21.09 -4.15 -3.16
C LYS A 371 19.95 -4.08 -2.15
N ALA A 372 19.07 -3.07 -2.24
CA ALA A 372 17.88 -2.97 -1.41
C ALA A 372 16.96 -4.20 -1.56
N PHE A 373 16.94 -4.84 -2.74
CA PHE A 373 16.22 -6.09 -2.97
C PHE A 373 16.55 -7.16 -1.92
N TRP A 374 17.82 -7.31 -1.54
CA TRP A 374 18.23 -8.32 -0.56
C TRP A 374 17.63 -8.11 0.84
N ALA A 375 17.35 -6.87 1.23
CA ALA A 375 16.67 -6.59 2.49
C ALA A 375 15.21 -7.05 2.46
N TYR A 376 14.49 -6.77 1.37
CA TYR A 376 13.11 -7.20 1.20
C TYR A 376 13.02 -8.73 1.00
N PHE A 377 13.95 -9.29 0.24
CA PHE A 377 14.07 -10.75 0.06
C PHE A 377 14.30 -11.46 1.41
N SER A 378 15.24 -10.99 2.23
CA SER A 378 15.51 -11.60 3.54
C SER A 378 14.29 -11.57 4.46
N SER A 379 13.55 -10.45 4.47
CA SER A 379 12.31 -10.34 5.23
C SER A 379 11.26 -11.33 4.76
N ALA A 380 11.01 -11.42 3.44
CA ALA A 380 10.02 -12.33 2.88
C ALA A 380 10.43 -13.81 3.07
N PHE A 381 11.71 -14.12 2.84
CA PHE A 381 12.24 -15.47 2.97
C PHE A 381 12.20 -16.00 4.41
N LEU A 382 12.52 -15.15 5.39
CA LEU A 382 12.47 -15.52 6.81
C LEU A 382 11.03 -15.52 7.37
N ASN A 383 10.11 -14.78 6.77
CA ASN A 383 8.73 -14.72 7.24
C ASN A 383 8.04 -16.08 7.14
N VAL A 384 8.20 -16.80 6.04
CA VAL A 384 7.57 -18.12 5.83
C VAL A 384 7.97 -19.15 6.92
N PRO A 385 9.26 -19.45 7.18
CA PRO A 385 9.62 -20.41 8.23
C PRO A 385 9.28 -19.92 9.63
N LEU A 386 9.38 -18.62 9.93
CA LEU A 386 8.95 -18.09 11.22
C LEU A 386 7.46 -18.26 11.45
N ASN A 387 6.63 -18.01 10.44
CA ASN A 387 5.19 -18.27 10.49
C ASN A 387 4.92 -19.77 10.69
N ALA A 388 5.62 -20.64 9.97
CA ALA A 388 5.49 -22.08 10.11
C ALA A 388 5.79 -22.58 11.53
N LEU A 389 6.71 -21.92 12.24
CA LEU A 389 7.07 -22.23 13.63
C LEU A 389 6.11 -21.60 14.66
N LEU A 390 5.70 -20.35 14.43
CA LEU A 390 4.97 -19.57 15.44
C LEU A 390 3.46 -19.70 15.34
N ILE A 391 2.88 -19.82 14.13
CA ILE A 391 1.42 -19.93 13.95
C ILE A 391 0.84 -21.16 14.62
N PRO A 392 1.42 -22.38 14.51
CA PRO A 392 0.87 -23.56 15.17
C PRO A 392 0.77 -23.44 16.70
N ARG A 393 1.65 -22.65 17.33
CA ARG A 393 1.74 -22.48 18.79
C ARG A 393 0.97 -21.27 19.30
N TYR A 394 0.99 -20.16 18.56
CA TYR A 394 0.50 -18.87 19.02
C TYR A 394 -0.60 -18.28 18.11
N GLY A 395 -1.00 -19.00 17.06
CA GLY A 395 -2.02 -18.54 16.11
C GLY A 395 -1.62 -17.22 15.44
N PHE A 396 -2.58 -16.32 15.30
CA PHE A 396 -2.37 -15.01 14.64
C PHE A 396 -1.46 -14.06 15.45
N TYR A 397 -1.29 -14.26 16.74
CA TYR A 397 -0.25 -13.55 17.51
C TYR A 397 1.14 -13.97 17.05
N GLY A 398 1.31 -15.28 16.76
CA GLY A 398 2.56 -15.81 16.17
C GLY A 398 2.87 -15.17 14.83
N ALA A 399 1.85 -15.02 13.97
CA ALA A 399 2.00 -14.30 12.69
C ALA A 399 2.41 -12.83 12.90
N ALA A 400 1.77 -12.12 13.85
CA ALA A 400 2.11 -10.74 14.16
C ALA A 400 3.57 -10.60 14.64
N VAL A 401 4.03 -11.49 15.51
CA VAL A 401 5.43 -11.51 16.00
C VAL A 401 6.40 -11.84 14.87
N ALA A 402 6.09 -12.84 14.03
CA ALA A 402 6.91 -13.19 12.86
C ALA A 402 7.11 -11.98 11.93
N THR A 403 6.04 -11.26 11.62
CA THR A 403 6.08 -10.06 10.77
C THR A 403 6.92 -8.95 11.38
N VAL A 404 6.82 -8.69 12.69
CA VAL A 404 7.66 -7.69 13.38
C VAL A 404 9.13 -8.08 13.35
N ILE A 405 9.47 -9.35 13.66
CA ILE A 405 10.85 -9.83 13.67
C ILE A 405 11.46 -9.72 12.26
N THR A 406 10.75 -10.18 11.24
CA THR A 406 11.27 -10.16 9.87
C THR A 406 11.40 -8.76 9.30
N SER A 407 10.47 -7.84 9.64
CA SER A 407 10.60 -6.42 9.33
C SER A 407 11.82 -5.80 9.99
N PHE A 408 12.08 -6.15 11.25
CA PHE A 408 13.24 -5.66 11.99
C PHE A 408 14.56 -6.14 11.38
N ILE A 409 14.65 -7.42 11.00
CA ILE A 409 15.81 -7.96 10.28
C ILE A 409 16.02 -7.22 8.95
N GLY A 410 14.95 -6.98 8.19
CA GLY A 410 15.01 -6.22 6.94
C GLY A 410 15.56 -4.80 7.13
N VAL A 411 15.13 -4.11 8.18
CA VAL A 411 15.66 -2.77 8.50
C VAL A 411 17.13 -2.82 8.87
N LEU A 412 17.58 -3.83 9.63
CA LEU A 412 19.00 -3.98 9.95
C LEU A 412 19.86 -4.16 8.68
N VAL A 413 19.37 -4.93 7.72
CA VAL A 413 20.04 -5.08 6.43
C VAL A 413 20.05 -3.75 5.66
N LEU A 414 18.95 -3.00 5.65
CA LEU A 414 18.91 -1.67 5.01
C LEU A 414 19.88 -0.69 5.68
N ILE A 415 19.97 -0.67 7.01
CA ILE A 415 20.94 0.14 7.77
C ILE A 415 22.37 -0.19 7.33
N TYR A 416 22.70 -1.48 7.27
CA TYR A 416 24.01 -1.93 6.80
C TYR A 416 24.31 -1.47 5.39
N LEU A 417 23.33 -1.62 4.46
CA LEU A 417 23.49 -1.26 3.06
C LEU A 417 23.66 0.25 2.87
N VAL A 418 22.86 1.07 3.55
CA VAL A 418 22.99 2.54 3.50
C VAL A 418 24.35 2.97 4.03
N LYS A 419 24.78 2.43 5.18
CA LYS A 419 26.10 2.73 5.76
C LYS A 419 27.26 2.36 4.82
N ARG A 420 27.13 1.25 4.07
CA ARG A 420 28.21 0.75 3.21
C ARG A 420 28.26 1.40 1.83
N PHE A 421 27.11 1.73 1.26
CA PHE A 421 26.97 2.09 -0.16
C PHE A 421 26.51 3.53 -0.41
N THR A 422 26.37 4.34 0.65
CA THR A 422 26.09 5.76 0.53
C THR A 422 27.08 6.56 1.39
N PRO A 423 27.35 7.82 1.05
CA PRO A 423 28.25 8.67 1.84
C PRO A 423 27.59 9.22 3.12
N LEU A 424 26.34 8.82 3.40
CA LEU A 424 25.53 9.39 4.46
C LEU A 424 25.87 8.81 5.84
N LYS A 425 25.90 9.68 6.83
CA LYS A 425 25.98 9.30 8.24
C LYS A 425 24.56 9.11 8.77
N LEU A 426 24.29 7.96 9.38
CA LEU A 426 22.95 7.63 9.90
C LEU A 426 22.58 8.49 11.11
N PHE A 427 23.54 8.78 11.99
CA PHE A 427 23.35 9.51 13.22
C PHE A 427 24.44 10.56 13.40
N ASN A 428 24.07 11.71 13.99
CA ASN A 428 24.98 12.71 14.54
C ASN A 428 24.39 13.28 15.81
N PHE A 429 25.16 14.12 16.52
CA PHE A 429 24.72 14.72 17.79
C PHE A 429 23.47 15.59 17.62
N SER A 430 23.37 16.34 16.52
CA SER A 430 22.20 17.17 16.25
C SER A 430 20.95 16.32 16.00
N PHE A 431 21.06 15.21 15.26
CA PHE A 431 19.95 14.27 15.07
C PHE A 431 19.46 13.70 16.41
N PHE A 432 20.39 13.31 17.28
CA PHE A 432 20.05 12.75 18.60
C PHE A 432 19.33 13.78 19.48
N LYS A 433 19.76 15.03 19.48
CA LYS A 433 19.08 16.12 20.20
C LYS A 433 17.60 16.24 19.78
N TYR A 434 17.32 16.31 18.47
CA TYR A 434 15.95 16.42 17.96
C TYR A 434 15.13 15.16 18.23
N PHE A 435 15.74 14.00 18.11
CA PHE A 435 15.10 12.73 18.46
C PHE A 435 14.61 12.69 19.91
N VAL A 436 15.48 13.13 20.86
CA VAL A 436 15.10 13.18 22.28
C VAL A 436 13.90 14.10 22.51
N ILE A 437 13.84 15.24 21.82
CA ILE A 437 12.70 16.17 21.93
C ILE A 437 11.41 15.55 21.42
N ILE A 438 11.46 14.89 20.26
CA ILE A 438 10.31 14.16 19.70
C ILE A 438 9.85 13.06 20.67
N LEU A 439 10.80 12.35 21.29
CA LEU A 439 10.52 11.30 22.27
C LEU A 439 9.85 11.87 23.52
N LEU A 440 10.36 12.97 24.07
CA LEU A 440 9.77 13.64 25.23
C LEU A 440 8.35 14.15 24.93
N ALA A 441 8.14 14.77 23.76
CA ALA A 441 6.80 15.20 23.33
C ALA A 441 5.85 13.99 23.21
N THR A 442 6.34 12.86 22.71
CA THR A 442 5.55 11.62 22.61
C THR A 442 5.21 11.05 23.99
N ILE A 443 6.15 11.08 24.96
CA ILE A 443 5.91 10.64 26.33
C ILE A 443 4.85 11.53 27.00
N LEU A 444 4.95 12.86 26.87
CA LEU A 444 3.96 13.80 27.43
C LEU A 444 2.57 13.56 26.81
N MET A 445 2.49 13.39 25.50
CA MET A 445 1.24 12.98 24.82
C MET A 445 0.70 11.68 25.42
N SER A 446 1.55 10.69 25.62
CA SER A 446 1.16 9.38 26.15
C SER A 446 0.61 9.49 27.58
N MET A 447 1.19 10.33 28.42
CA MET A 447 0.67 10.61 29.77
C MET A 447 -0.73 11.21 29.73
N VAL A 448 -0.96 12.17 28.81
CA VAL A 448 -2.30 12.77 28.63
C VAL A 448 -3.32 11.74 28.15
N LEU A 449 -2.93 10.84 27.22
CA LEU A 449 -3.80 9.76 26.79
C LEU A 449 -4.17 8.78 27.92
N LEU A 450 -3.21 8.47 28.78
CA LEU A 450 -3.45 7.62 29.97
C LEU A 450 -4.36 8.31 31.00
N LEU A 451 -4.19 9.61 31.24
CA LEU A 451 -5.11 10.38 32.08
C LEU A 451 -6.52 10.40 31.48
N GLY A 452 -6.65 10.64 30.18
CA GLY A 452 -7.94 10.56 29.48
C GLY A 452 -8.57 9.17 29.57
N ALA A 453 -7.78 8.09 29.64
CA ALA A 453 -8.27 6.75 29.86
C ALA A 453 -8.86 6.57 31.28
N LYS A 454 -8.20 7.14 32.29
CA LYS A 454 -8.68 7.13 33.67
C LYS A 454 -10.03 7.83 33.84
N TYR A 455 -10.27 8.90 33.11
CA TYR A 455 -11.53 9.66 33.12
C TYR A 455 -12.60 9.15 32.12
N ASN A 456 -12.41 7.96 31.51
CA ASN A 456 -13.31 7.36 30.54
C ASN A 456 -13.72 8.26 29.37
N LEU A 457 -12.84 9.17 28.93
CA LEU A 457 -13.11 10.04 27.79
C LEU A 457 -13.31 9.21 26.52
N ASN A 458 -14.12 9.73 25.60
CA ASN A 458 -14.30 9.13 24.29
C ASN A 458 -12.97 9.04 23.53
N VAL A 459 -12.77 7.95 22.78
CA VAL A 459 -11.55 7.69 22.00
C VAL A 459 -11.20 8.85 21.07
N PHE A 460 -12.19 9.46 20.41
CA PHE A 460 -11.98 10.61 19.53
C PHE A 460 -11.46 11.82 20.30
N LEU A 461 -11.96 12.09 21.50
CA LEU A 461 -11.47 13.19 22.34
C LEU A 461 -10.02 12.91 22.80
N LYS A 462 -9.68 11.65 23.10
CA LYS A 462 -8.30 11.27 23.44
C LYS A 462 -7.37 11.52 22.26
N VAL A 463 -7.74 11.07 21.07
CA VAL A 463 -6.93 11.26 19.84
C VAL A 463 -6.73 12.76 19.56
N LEU A 464 -7.81 13.55 19.60
CA LEU A 464 -7.72 15.00 19.37
C LEU A 464 -6.88 15.70 20.44
N GLY A 465 -7.13 15.44 21.72
CA GLY A 465 -6.40 16.06 22.84
C GLY A 465 -4.93 15.68 22.84
N GLY A 466 -4.60 14.40 22.68
CA GLY A 466 -3.23 13.91 22.56
C GLY A 466 -2.52 14.50 21.34
N GLY A 467 -3.17 14.54 20.19
CA GLY A 467 -2.63 15.12 18.96
C GLY A 467 -2.37 16.62 19.09
N LEU A 468 -3.32 17.38 19.63
CA LEU A 468 -3.16 18.82 19.86
C LEU A 468 -1.96 19.13 20.77
N ILE A 469 -1.82 18.41 21.89
CA ILE A 469 -0.70 18.59 22.82
C ILE A 469 0.62 18.25 22.14
N TYR A 470 0.68 17.13 21.42
CA TYR A 470 1.88 16.73 20.69
C TYR A 470 2.32 17.78 19.66
N PHE A 471 1.40 18.21 18.79
CA PHE A 471 1.72 19.20 17.76
C PHE A 471 1.99 20.59 18.34
N ALA A 472 1.35 20.97 19.46
CA ALA A 472 1.67 22.19 20.17
C ALA A 472 3.11 22.19 20.67
N ILE A 473 3.56 21.10 21.32
CA ILE A 473 4.94 20.97 21.81
C ILE A 473 5.95 21.06 20.67
N ILE A 474 5.71 20.30 19.58
CA ILE A 474 6.58 20.32 18.39
C ILE A 474 6.56 21.70 17.73
N GLY A 475 5.38 22.35 17.64
CA GLY A 475 5.22 23.69 17.06
C GLY A 475 5.99 24.76 17.87
N VAL A 476 5.84 24.78 19.17
CA VAL A 476 6.59 25.69 20.05
C VAL A 476 8.10 25.47 19.90
N PHE A 477 8.53 24.21 19.88
CA PHE A 477 9.93 23.87 19.66
C PHE A 477 10.47 24.38 18.32
N LEU A 478 9.73 24.20 17.23
CA LEU A 478 10.09 24.70 15.89
C LEU A 478 10.15 26.23 15.86
N LEU A 479 9.26 26.94 16.56
CA LEU A 479 9.26 28.40 16.66
C LEU A 479 10.52 28.92 17.41
N ILE A 480 10.87 28.28 18.53
CA ILE A 480 12.05 28.65 19.32
C ILE A 480 13.35 28.45 18.51
N HIS A 481 13.40 27.37 17.71
CA HIS A 481 14.59 27.02 16.93
C HIS A 481 14.55 27.53 15.48
N LYS A 482 13.57 28.36 15.10
CA LYS A 482 13.38 28.92 13.75
C LYS A 482 14.67 29.55 13.18
N LYS A 483 15.41 30.32 13.98
CA LYS A 483 16.70 30.92 13.57
C LYS A 483 17.79 29.88 13.27
N ALA A 484 17.82 28.78 14.01
CA ALA A 484 18.76 27.69 13.78
C ALA A 484 18.39 26.89 12.50
N ILE A 485 17.10 26.69 12.24
CA ILE A 485 16.60 26.02 11.03
C ILE A 485 16.80 26.90 9.79
N GLN A 486 16.61 28.23 9.89
CA GLN A 486 16.84 29.16 8.79
C GLN A 486 18.32 29.26 8.37
N LYS A 487 19.28 28.94 9.25
CA LYS A 487 20.70 28.88 8.93
C LYS A 487 21.04 27.82 7.86
N TYR A 488 20.14 26.85 7.68
CA TYR A 488 20.23 25.78 6.68
C TYR A 488 19.24 26.03 5.53
N LYS A 489 19.08 27.30 5.05
CA LYS A 489 18.24 27.63 3.90
C LYS A 489 18.44 26.59 2.79
N ILE A 490 17.45 25.71 2.66
CA ILE A 490 17.28 24.77 1.54
C ILE A 490 16.42 25.44 0.50
#